data_a5a5fe0c3174573ac80e4a8a4b12142b
#
_entry.id   a5a5fe0c3174573ac80e4a8a4b12142b
#
_cell.length_a   1.000
_cell.length_b   1.000
_cell.length_c   1.000
_cell.angle_alpha   90.00
_cell.angle_beta   90.00
_cell.angle_gamma   90.00
#
_symmetry.space_group_name_H-M   'P 1'
#
loop_
_entity.id
_entity.type
_entity.pdbx_description
1 polymer ?
#
loop_
_entity_poly.entity_id
_entity_poly.type
_entity_poly.pdbx_seq_one_letter_code
_entity_poly.pdbx_strand_id
1 'polypeptide(L)'
;MAKVTVDGIEVEVPNGSSVLQACEAAGKEIPRFCYHERLSVAGNCRMCLVEVEKAPKPVASCAYPVMDGMKVFTDTPVVRNARRGVMEFLLINHPLDCPICDQGGECDLQDQAYAYGHDKSRYGEAKRAVKDKNIGPLIKTVMTRCIQCTRCVRFAAEVAGTPELGGTNRGENMEIGTYVEKALTSELSGNLIDICPVGALTSRPYAFVSRPWELRKTDGIDVLDAVGANIRIDTRSPEVLRILPRINEAVNEEWMADRGRFSFDGLKRRRLDRPWLRKDGRMVAASWAEAFAAIAAKFAQTPADRVGAVAGSLADAESVLALKDLMAAYGNANLDCREDGAAIDGARPDFYRFNTTIAGIEEADALLIIGADPRKEAPVLNARIRKRWAQGRFPVGMIGPAGIDLTYSAQHLGEGPAALSALLNGTHPFAAKLKAAQKPMLILGRGAIARADGAAVLASAWRLAAETGMLKPDWHGFNLLHQFGGQVGALELGFLPGQGGKDLAAMLGGGVDALWLLNADGFDPARIPASTFVIYQGHHGDAMAAR
;
A
#
# COMPACT_ATOMS: atom_id res chain seq x y z
N MET A 1 8.66 -4.27 -33.45
CA MET A 1 9.01 -2.87 -33.14
C MET A 1 8.51 -2.01 -34.30
N ALA A 2 8.04 -0.80 -34.02
CA ALA A 2 7.67 0.19 -35.03
C ALA A 2 8.67 1.37 -34.94
N LYS A 3 9.18 1.83 -36.07
CA LYS A 3 10.06 3.00 -36.17
C LYS A 3 9.21 4.24 -36.37
N VAL A 4 9.36 5.22 -35.50
CA VAL A 4 8.59 6.48 -35.52
C VAL A 4 9.56 7.66 -35.44
N THR A 5 9.33 8.70 -36.22
CA THR A 5 10.09 9.94 -36.13
C THR A 5 9.28 10.99 -35.40
N VAL A 6 9.76 11.45 -34.24
CA VAL A 6 9.10 12.50 -33.43
C VAL A 6 9.98 13.75 -33.46
N ASP A 7 9.48 14.84 -34.03
CA ASP A 7 10.20 16.11 -34.21
C ASP A 7 11.62 15.93 -34.77
N GLY A 8 11.78 14.99 -35.72
CA GLY A 8 13.06 14.65 -36.33
C GLY A 8 13.92 13.62 -35.58
N ILE A 9 13.50 13.17 -34.40
CA ILE A 9 14.18 12.12 -33.62
C ILE A 9 13.55 10.76 -33.97
N GLU A 10 14.35 9.82 -34.46
CA GLU A 10 13.89 8.46 -34.73
C GLU A 10 13.93 7.61 -33.45
N VAL A 11 12.82 6.94 -33.14
CA VAL A 11 12.68 6.04 -32.00
C VAL A 11 12.04 4.73 -32.41
N GLU A 12 12.41 3.65 -31.75
CA GLU A 12 11.78 2.33 -31.90
C GLU A 12 10.94 2.02 -30.66
N VAL A 13 9.67 1.69 -30.89
CA VAL A 13 8.73 1.32 -29.81
C VAL A 13 8.03 0.00 -30.14
N PRO A 14 7.54 -0.74 -29.12
CA PRO A 14 6.78 -1.97 -29.36
C PRO A 14 5.56 -1.74 -30.27
N ASN A 15 5.23 -2.73 -31.08
CA ASN A 15 4.01 -2.70 -31.87
C ASN A 15 2.79 -2.61 -30.94
N GLY A 16 1.85 -1.73 -31.25
CA GLY A 16 0.68 -1.48 -30.42
C GLY A 16 0.87 -0.34 -29.39
N SER A 17 2.07 0.23 -29.27
CA SER A 17 2.30 1.43 -28.48
C SER A 17 1.48 2.61 -29.02
N SER A 18 1.14 3.56 -28.15
CA SER A 18 0.51 4.83 -28.54
C SER A 18 1.56 5.82 -29.03
N VAL A 19 1.11 6.81 -29.81
CA VAL A 19 1.96 7.95 -30.21
C VAL A 19 2.50 8.70 -29.00
N LEU A 20 1.75 8.78 -27.90
CA LEU A 20 2.21 9.37 -26.65
C LEU A 20 3.47 8.66 -26.13
N GLN A 21 3.46 7.33 -26.09
CA GLN A 21 4.63 6.54 -25.66
C GLN A 21 5.84 6.71 -26.58
N ALA A 22 5.61 6.86 -27.90
CA ALA A 22 6.69 7.19 -28.83
C ALA A 22 7.25 8.60 -28.58
N CYS A 23 6.41 9.59 -28.24
CA CYS A 23 6.87 10.92 -27.88
C CYS A 23 7.70 10.91 -26.60
N GLU A 24 7.28 10.16 -25.58
CA GLU A 24 8.04 9.97 -24.33
C GLU A 24 9.39 9.30 -24.58
N ALA A 25 9.44 8.25 -25.42
CA ALA A 25 10.69 7.58 -25.82
C ALA A 25 11.66 8.54 -26.55
N ALA A 26 11.10 9.55 -27.26
CA ALA A 26 11.88 10.62 -27.89
C ALA A 26 12.26 11.77 -26.93
N GLY A 27 11.94 11.65 -25.63
CA GLY A 27 12.18 12.68 -24.63
C GLY A 27 11.28 13.92 -24.77
N LYS A 28 10.12 13.79 -25.43
CA LYS A 28 9.15 14.86 -25.63
C LYS A 28 8.02 14.77 -24.62
N GLU A 29 7.86 15.79 -23.81
CA GLU A 29 6.75 15.92 -22.88
C GLU A 29 5.47 16.33 -23.62
N ILE A 30 4.39 15.56 -23.44
CA ILE A 30 3.08 15.83 -24.01
C ILE A 30 2.08 16.10 -22.88
N PRO A 31 1.43 17.29 -22.85
CA PRO A 31 0.47 17.62 -21.81
C PRO A 31 -0.76 16.71 -21.87
N ARG A 32 -1.27 16.31 -20.72
CA ARG A 32 -2.40 15.37 -20.61
C ARG A 32 -3.13 15.49 -19.28
N PHE A 33 -4.42 15.16 -19.24
CA PHE A 33 -5.21 15.09 -18.01
C PHE A 33 -5.87 13.73 -17.83
N CYS A 34 -6.55 13.20 -18.84
CA CYS A 34 -7.30 11.95 -18.69
C CYS A 34 -6.44 10.71 -18.76
N TYR A 35 -5.33 10.74 -19.50
CA TYR A 35 -4.40 9.61 -19.61
C TYR A 35 -3.64 9.41 -18.30
N HIS A 36 -3.47 8.14 -17.96
CA HIS A 36 -2.64 7.68 -16.85
C HIS A 36 -2.07 6.30 -17.23
N GLU A 37 -0.80 6.06 -16.97
CA GLU A 37 -0.10 4.86 -17.46
C GLU A 37 -0.71 3.55 -16.95
N ARG A 38 -1.36 3.59 -15.78
CA ARG A 38 -1.92 2.39 -15.13
C ARG A 38 -3.42 2.25 -15.31
N LEU A 39 -4.04 3.09 -16.11
CA LEU A 39 -5.47 3.07 -16.36
C LEU A 39 -5.76 2.92 -17.85
N SER A 40 -6.90 2.35 -18.18
CA SER A 40 -7.38 2.31 -19.56
C SER A 40 -7.44 3.69 -20.19
N VAL A 41 -7.26 3.78 -21.50
CA VAL A 41 -7.24 5.04 -22.22
C VAL A 41 -8.66 5.60 -22.37
N ALA A 42 -8.90 6.79 -21.80
CA ALA A 42 -10.18 7.49 -21.96
C ALA A 42 -10.26 8.39 -23.21
N GLY A 43 -9.15 9.05 -23.58
CA GLY A 43 -9.06 9.89 -24.78
C GLY A 43 -10.00 11.11 -24.80
N ASN A 44 -10.56 11.52 -23.65
CA ASN A 44 -11.65 12.49 -23.56
C ASN A 44 -11.19 13.95 -23.32
N CYS A 45 -10.06 14.19 -22.66
CA CYS A 45 -9.60 15.56 -22.37
C CYS A 45 -9.05 16.30 -23.59
N ARG A 46 -8.50 15.58 -24.56
CA ARG A 46 -7.91 16.11 -25.80
C ARG A 46 -6.67 17.01 -25.61
N MET A 47 -6.12 17.11 -24.43
CA MET A 47 -4.94 17.95 -24.21
C MET A 47 -3.67 17.41 -24.90
N CYS A 48 -3.58 16.10 -25.13
CA CYS A 48 -2.46 15.42 -25.75
C CYS A 48 -2.44 15.47 -27.30
N LEU A 49 -3.10 16.45 -27.92
CA LEU A 49 -3.12 16.57 -29.37
C LEU A 49 -1.71 16.81 -29.93
N VAL A 50 -1.39 16.08 -31.00
CA VAL A 50 -0.18 16.20 -31.82
C VAL A 50 -0.56 16.16 -33.30
N GLU A 51 0.33 16.64 -34.16
CA GLU A 51 0.20 16.53 -35.61
C GLU A 51 0.92 15.28 -36.12
N VAL A 52 0.28 14.53 -37.01
CA VAL A 52 0.86 13.35 -37.68
C VAL A 52 0.88 13.63 -39.18
N GLU A 53 2.01 13.36 -39.84
CA GLU A 53 2.15 13.56 -41.29
C GLU A 53 1.01 12.84 -42.02
N LYS A 54 0.37 13.54 -42.97
CA LYS A 54 -0.79 13.07 -43.77
C LYS A 54 -2.09 12.87 -42.97
N ALA A 55 -2.13 13.11 -41.67
CA ALA A 55 -3.41 13.14 -40.96
C ALA A 55 -4.13 14.48 -41.23
N PRO A 56 -5.46 14.48 -41.51
CA PRO A 56 -6.19 15.69 -41.87
C PRO A 56 -6.40 16.67 -40.72
N LYS A 57 -6.16 16.23 -39.48
CA LYS A 57 -6.34 17.01 -38.23
C LYS A 57 -5.46 16.46 -37.15
N PRO A 58 -5.12 17.24 -36.09
CA PRO A 58 -4.41 16.78 -34.91
C PRO A 58 -5.09 15.56 -34.26
N VAL A 59 -4.31 14.60 -33.81
CA VAL A 59 -4.77 13.36 -33.19
C VAL A 59 -4.47 13.34 -31.68
N ALA A 60 -5.30 12.62 -30.93
CA ALA A 60 -5.05 12.41 -29.49
C ALA A 60 -3.95 11.35 -29.33
N SER A 61 -2.73 11.78 -29.03
CA SER A 61 -1.55 10.89 -28.99
C SER A 61 -1.71 9.72 -28.02
N CYS A 62 -2.42 9.88 -26.91
CA CYS A 62 -2.67 8.83 -25.92
C CYS A 62 -3.51 7.65 -26.45
N ALA A 63 -4.33 7.89 -27.49
CA ALA A 63 -5.25 6.89 -28.05
C ALA A 63 -4.91 6.50 -29.49
N TYR A 64 -3.94 7.14 -30.12
CA TYR A 64 -3.58 6.90 -31.50
C TYR A 64 -2.42 5.89 -31.57
N PRO A 65 -2.60 4.72 -32.20
CA PRO A 65 -1.55 3.71 -32.29
C PRO A 65 -0.43 4.14 -33.23
N VAL A 66 0.80 3.74 -32.92
CA VAL A 66 1.94 3.96 -33.81
C VAL A 66 1.88 3.03 -35.03
N MET A 67 2.38 3.54 -36.16
CA MET A 67 2.62 2.76 -37.38
C MET A 67 4.07 2.98 -37.82
N ASP A 68 4.65 1.98 -38.46
CA ASP A 68 6.01 2.04 -38.96
C ASP A 68 6.19 3.18 -39.99
N GLY A 69 7.27 3.94 -39.87
CA GLY A 69 7.53 5.11 -40.72
C GLY A 69 6.69 6.35 -40.41
N MET A 70 5.91 6.34 -39.32
CA MET A 70 5.10 7.50 -38.90
C MET A 70 5.97 8.68 -38.52
N LYS A 71 5.57 9.90 -38.94
CA LYS A 71 6.20 11.15 -38.48
C LYS A 71 5.22 11.96 -37.65
N VAL A 72 5.66 12.35 -36.48
CA VAL A 72 4.89 13.07 -35.45
C VAL A 72 5.54 14.41 -35.17
N PHE A 73 4.73 15.44 -35.06
CA PHE A 73 5.15 16.81 -34.71
C PHE A 73 4.44 17.26 -33.46
N THR A 74 5.19 17.62 -32.43
CA THR A 74 4.64 17.89 -31.10
C THR A 74 4.49 19.37 -30.80
N ASP A 75 5.10 20.26 -31.59
CA ASP A 75 5.15 21.70 -31.31
C ASP A 75 5.01 22.58 -32.58
N THR A 76 4.01 22.29 -33.41
CA THR A 76 3.66 23.13 -34.55
C THR A 76 2.69 24.24 -34.14
N PRO A 77 2.52 25.30 -34.96
CA PRO A 77 1.47 26.30 -34.72
C PRO A 77 0.07 25.70 -34.62
N VAL A 78 -0.22 24.65 -35.37
CA VAL A 78 -1.50 23.93 -35.34
C VAL A 78 -1.68 23.24 -33.99
N VAL A 79 -0.66 22.53 -33.50
CA VAL A 79 -0.69 21.86 -32.20
C VAL A 79 -0.84 22.87 -31.05
N ARG A 80 -0.07 23.95 -31.08
CA ARG A 80 -0.15 25.03 -30.07
C ARG A 80 -1.54 25.65 -30.01
N ASN A 81 -2.13 25.96 -31.15
CA ASN A 81 -3.49 26.51 -31.19
C ASN A 81 -4.54 25.49 -30.71
N ALA A 82 -4.39 24.20 -31.07
CA ALA A 82 -5.30 23.18 -30.61
C ALA A 82 -5.25 23.03 -29.08
N ARG A 83 -4.07 23.00 -28.47
CA ARG A 83 -3.88 22.91 -26.99
C ARG A 83 -4.43 24.14 -26.29
N ARG A 84 -4.24 25.35 -26.84
CA ARG A 84 -4.85 26.58 -26.32
C ARG A 84 -6.36 26.48 -26.29
N GLY A 85 -6.97 26.03 -27.37
CA GLY A 85 -8.42 25.85 -27.44
C GLY A 85 -8.92 24.84 -26.43
N VAL A 86 -8.21 23.74 -26.25
CA VAL A 86 -8.55 22.72 -25.22
C VAL A 86 -8.45 23.33 -23.82
N MET A 87 -7.40 24.10 -23.51
CA MET A 87 -7.28 24.78 -22.22
C MET A 87 -8.42 25.77 -21.97
N GLU A 88 -8.83 26.55 -22.99
CA GLU A 88 -10.00 27.41 -22.87
C GLU A 88 -11.26 26.61 -22.49
N PHE A 89 -11.53 25.48 -23.15
CA PHE A 89 -12.68 24.63 -22.83
C PHE A 89 -12.62 24.06 -21.42
N LEU A 90 -11.45 23.63 -20.95
CA LEU A 90 -11.27 23.12 -19.58
C LEU A 90 -11.49 24.22 -18.53
N LEU A 91 -11.15 25.46 -18.85
CA LEU A 91 -11.24 26.59 -17.93
C LEU A 91 -12.61 27.33 -17.97
N ILE A 92 -13.46 27.10 -18.97
CA ILE A 92 -14.77 27.75 -19.11
C ILE A 92 -15.56 27.68 -17.80
N ASN A 93 -15.76 26.49 -17.27
CA ASN A 93 -16.51 26.26 -16.04
C ASN A 93 -15.66 26.09 -14.80
N HIS A 94 -14.34 26.10 -14.93
CA HIS A 94 -13.45 25.94 -13.77
C HIS A 94 -13.52 27.20 -12.89
N PRO A 95 -13.79 27.07 -11.56
CA PRO A 95 -13.92 28.23 -10.69
C PRO A 95 -12.56 28.90 -10.41
N LEU A 96 -12.59 30.20 -10.08
CA LEU A 96 -11.39 30.95 -9.71
C LEU A 96 -10.99 30.72 -8.25
N ASP A 97 -10.89 29.46 -7.87
CA ASP A 97 -10.72 29.00 -6.49
C ASP A 97 -9.25 28.77 -6.06
N CYS A 98 -8.26 29.02 -6.92
CA CYS A 98 -6.86 28.70 -6.61
C CYS A 98 -6.40 29.18 -5.22
N PRO A 99 -6.77 30.39 -4.75
CA PRO A 99 -6.38 30.86 -3.42
C PRO A 99 -6.95 30.03 -2.27
N ILE A 100 -8.09 29.38 -2.45
CA ILE A 100 -8.77 28.56 -1.43
C ILE A 100 -8.76 27.06 -1.78
N CYS A 101 -8.09 26.68 -2.85
CA CYS A 101 -8.02 25.29 -3.32
C CYS A 101 -6.81 24.59 -2.71
N ASP A 102 -7.01 23.45 -2.05
CA ASP A 102 -5.92 22.66 -1.44
C ASP A 102 -4.94 22.10 -2.49
N GLN A 103 -5.32 22.03 -3.77
CA GLN A 103 -4.43 21.64 -4.87
C GLN A 103 -3.53 22.79 -5.36
N GLY A 104 -3.75 24.03 -4.91
CA GLY A 104 -3.00 25.20 -5.36
C GLY A 104 -1.50 25.08 -5.12
N GLY A 105 -0.68 25.18 -6.19
CA GLY A 105 0.78 25.02 -6.16
C GLY A 105 1.29 23.60 -6.46
N GLU A 106 0.38 22.64 -6.66
CA GLU A 106 0.68 21.26 -7.12
C GLU A 106 -0.44 20.74 -8.04
N CYS A 107 -0.99 21.61 -8.89
CA CYS A 107 -2.17 21.34 -9.71
C CYS A 107 -1.79 21.28 -11.19
N ASP A 108 -1.98 20.09 -11.80
CA ASP A 108 -1.70 19.89 -13.23
C ASP A 108 -2.43 20.91 -14.12
N LEU A 109 -3.66 21.31 -13.74
CA LEU A 109 -4.41 22.28 -14.51
C LEU A 109 -3.79 23.69 -14.44
N GLN A 110 -3.27 24.11 -13.27
CA GLN A 110 -2.54 25.38 -13.14
C GLN A 110 -1.30 25.39 -14.01
N ASP A 111 -0.47 24.33 -13.88
CA ASP A 111 0.80 24.24 -14.58
C ASP A 111 0.60 24.19 -16.10
N GLN A 112 -0.35 23.39 -16.57
CA GLN A 112 -0.65 23.31 -18.00
C GLN A 112 -1.38 24.55 -18.52
N ALA A 113 -2.19 25.23 -17.70
CA ALA A 113 -2.81 26.49 -18.09
C ALA A 113 -1.75 27.59 -18.28
N TYR A 114 -0.73 27.63 -17.41
CA TYR A 114 0.41 28.54 -17.53
C TYR A 114 1.26 28.25 -18.77
N ALA A 115 1.56 26.96 -19.02
CA ALA A 115 2.43 26.56 -20.14
C ALA A 115 1.77 26.65 -21.52
N TYR A 116 0.47 26.34 -21.63
CA TYR A 116 -0.22 26.15 -22.89
C TYR A 116 -1.47 26.99 -23.06
N GLY A 117 -1.92 27.73 -22.05
CA GLY A 117 -3.15 28.52 -22.09
C GLY A 117 -2.97 29.92 -22.62
N HIS A 118 -4.03 30.72 -22.45
CA HIS A 118 -4.04 32.19 -22.69
C HIS A 118 -4.02 32.92 -21.35
N ASP A 119 -3.56 34.16 -21.38
CA ASP A 119 -3.60 35.11 -20.27
C ASP A 119 -4.98 35.71 -20.02
N LYS A 120 -5.92 35.53 -20.95
CA LYS A 120 -7.27 36.10 -20.91
C LYS A 120 -8.33 35.06 -21.20
N SER A 121 -9.50 35.20 -20.54
CA SER A 121 -10.72 34.47 -20.87
C SER A 121 -11.58 35.28 -21.83
N ARG A 122 -12.12 34.62 -22.86
CA ARG A 122 -13.13 35.18 -23.76
C ARG A 122 -14.55 34.83 -23.32
N TYR A 123 -14.70 34.00 -22.29
CA TYR A 123 -15.97 33.53 -21.78
C TYR A 123 -16.58 34.56 -20.84
N GLY A 124 -17.73 35.10 -21.19
CA GLY A 124 -18.45 36.15 -20.45
C GLY A 124 -19.69 35.67 -19.70
N GLU A 125 -20.04 34.37 -19.80
CA GLU A 125 -21.23 33.81 -19.15
C GLU A 125 -20.94 33.32 -17.73
N ALA A 126 -22.00 33.03 -16.99
CA ALA A 126 -21.87 32.46 -15.64
C ALA A 126 -21.29 31.03 -15.69
N LYS A 127 -20.29 30.78 -14.86
CA LYS A 127 -19.69 29.42 -14.71
C LYS A 127 -20.68 28.47 -14.04
N ARG A 128 -20.71 27.24 -14.51
CA ARG A 128 -21.54 26.18 -13.94
C ARG A 128 -21.11 25.86 -12.51
N ALA A 129 -22.05 25.74 -11.58
CA ALA A 129 -21.83 25.19 -10.24
C ALA A 129 -22.33 23.74 -10.16
N VAL A 130 -21.58 22.89 -9.48
CA VAL A 130 -21.92 21.48 -9.26
C VAL A 130 -21.95 21.20 -7.77
N LYS A 131 -23.01 20.53 -7.30
CA LYS A 131 -23.15 20.15 -5.89
C LYS A 131 -22.02 19.20 -5.48
N ASP A 132 -21.42 19.44 -4.32
CA ASP A 132 -20.44 18.55 -3.72
C ASP A 132 -21.08 17.21 -3.33
N LYS A 133 -20.29 16.15 -3.33
CA LYS A 133 -20.73 14.79 -3.02
C LYS A 133 -20.12 14.35 -1.69
N ASN A 134 -20.93 13.71 -0.85
CA ASN A 134 -20.39 13.06 0.35
C ASN A 134 -19.95 11.63 -0.01
N ILE A 135 -18.65 11.43 -0.13
CA ILE A 135 -18.04 10.13 -0.44
C ILE A 135 -17.24 9.53 0.72
N GLY A 136 -17.46 10.04 1.93
CA GLY A 136 -16.85 9.53 3.16
C GLY A 136 -15.96 10.54 3.90
N PRO A 137 -15.31 10.10 4.98
CA PRO A 137 -14.57 10.99 5.87
C PRO A 137 -13.16 11.36 5.39
N LEU A 138 -12.58 10.63 4.43
CA LEU A 138 -11.19 10.77 4.03
C LEU A 138 -11.00 11.77 2.89
N ILE A 139 -11.96 11.87 1.98
CA ILE A 139 -11.87 12.67 0.78
C ILE A 139 -12.86 13.83 0.84
N LYS A 140 -12.34 15.04 0.66
CA LYS A 140 -13.12 16.25 0.46
C LYS A 140 -13.40 16.42 -1.04
N THR A 141 -14.64 16.69 -1.38
CA THR A 141 -15.07 16.94 -2.76
C THR A 141 -15.40 18.42 -2.96
N VAL A 142 -14.97 18.99 -4.09
CA VAL A 142 -15.40 20.28 -4.61
C VAL A 142 -15.65 20.08 -6.09
N MET A 143 -16.85 19.58 -6.42
CA MET A 143 -17.14 19.02 -7.75
C MET A 143 -17.23 20.07 -8.85
N THR A 144 -17.43 21.34 -8.52
CA THR A 144 -17.32 22.46 -9.47
C THR A 144 -15.91 22.53 -10.11
N ARG A 145 -14.87 22.05 -9.43
CA ARG A 145 -13.49 22.01 -9.94
C ARG A 145 -13.20 20.81 -10.86
N CYS A 146 -14.12 19.85 -10.94
CA CYS A 146 -13.94 18.63 -11.72
C CYS A 146 -13.89 18.92 -13.24
N ILE A 147 -12.86 18.38 -13.92
CA ILE A 147 -12.69 18.49 -15.39
C ILE A 147 -13.16 17.23 -16.14
N GLN A 148 -13.92 16.36 -15.50
CA GLN A 148 -14.49 15.11 -16.02
C GLN A 148 -13.46 14.19 -16.73
N CYS A 149 -12.23 14.16 -16.25
CA CYS A 149 -11.15 13.33 -16.81
C CYS A 149 -11.35 11.83 -16.60
N THR A 150 -12.26 11.44 -15.72
CA THR A 150 -12.63 10.06 -15.37
C THR A 150 -11.50 9.20 -14.76
N ARG A 151 -10.35 9.77 -14.37
CA ARG A 151 -9.28 8.99 -13.70
C ARG A 151 -9.79 8.29 -12.44
N CYS A 152 -10.55 9.00 -11.60
CA CYS A 152 -11.10 8.44 -10.35
C CYS A 152 -12.08 7.29 -10.60
N VAL A 153 -12.93 7.38 -11.62
CA VAL A 153 -13.88 6.31 -11.99
C VAL A 153 -13.13 5.06 -12.44
N ARG A 154 -12.13 5.24 -13.31
CA ARG A 154 -11.31 4.13 -13.82
C ARG A 154 -10.46 3.52 -12.72
N PHE A 155 -9.85 4.31 -11.84
CA PHE A 155 -9.11 3.81 -10.70
C PHE A 155 -9.99 2.95 -9.78
N ALA A 156 -11.18 3.45 -9.42
CA ALA A 156 -12.10 2.70 -8.57
C ALA A 156 -12.49 1.35 -9.20
N ALA A 157 -12.72 1.31 -10.50
CA ALA A 157 -13.13 0.11 -11.21
C ALA A 157 -11.95 -0.84 -11.52
N GLU A 158 -10.82 -0.31 -11.98
CA GLU A 158 -9.73 -1.10 -12.56
C GLU A 158 -8.69 -1.51 -11.51
N VAL A 159 -8.26 -0.58 -10.68
CA VAL A 159 -7.21 -0.81 -9.66
C VAL A 159 -7.83 -1.27 -8.34
N ALA A 160 -8.73 -0.47 -7.77
CA ALA A 160 -9.35 -0.79 -6.48
C ALA A 160 -10.37 -1.94 -6.58
N GLY A 161 -11.01 -2.11 -7.74
CA GLY A 161 -12.03 -3.14 -7.96
C GLY A 161 -13.36 -2.89 -7.24
N THR A 162 -13.60 -1.65 -6.84
CA THR A 162 -14.84 -1.19 -6.19
C THR A 162 -15.46 -0.08 -7.05
N PRO A 163 -16.28 -0.42 -8.07
CA PRO A 163 -16.82 0.54 -9.04
C PRO A 163 -17.95 1.38 -8.44
N GLU A 164 -17.63 2.13 -7.38
CA GLU A 164 -18.59 2.96 -6.64
C GLU A 164 -18.72 4.38 -7.22
N LEU A 165 -17.75 4.81 -8.04
CA LEU A 165 -17.80 6.08 -8.73
C LEU A 165 -18.21 5.89 -10.18
N GLY A 166 -19.00 6.83 -10.69
CA GLY A 166 -19.45 6.86 -12.08
C GLY A 166 -19.76 8.26 -12.57
N GLY A 167 -20.05 8.38 -13.87
CA GLY A 167 -20.60 9.58 -14.46
C GLY A 167 -22.12 9.51 -14.51
N THR A 168 -22.79 10.53 -13.97
CA THR A 168 -24.23 10.71 -14.10
C THR A 168 -24.50 11.83 -15.10
N ASN A 169 -25.63 11.79 -15.80
CA ASN A 169 -25.98 12.70 -16.86
C ASN A 169 -25.03 12.62 -18.09
N ARG A 170 -25.08 13.57 -18.98
CA ARG A 170 -24.25 13.65 -20.20
C ARG A 170 -24.03 15.09 -20.66
N GLY A 171 -23.04 15.27 -21.55
CA GLY A 171 -22.68 16.58 -22.08
C GLY A 171 -22.21 17.50 -20.96
N GLU A 172 -22.63 18.76 -21.03
CA GLU A 172 -22.27 19.78 -20.03
C GLU A 172 -22.79 19.49 -18.62
N ASN A 173 -23.86 18.71 -18.52
CA ASN A 173 -24.47 18.33 -17.24
C ASN A 173 -23.85 17.06 -16.62
N MET A 174 -22.83 16.48 -17.23
CA MET A 174 -22.15 15.30 -16.67
C MET A 174 -21.50 15.63 -15.33
N GLU A 175 -21.76 14.80 -14.34
CA GLU A 175 -21.18 14.88 -12.99
C GLU A 175 -20.53 13.56 -12.61
N ILE A 176 -19.40 13.63 -11.91
CA ILE A 176 -18.75 12.46 -11.31
C ILE A 176 -19.19 12.34 -9.86
N GLY A 177 -19.53 11.12 -9.45
CA GLY A 177 -19.93 10.84 -8.07
C GLY A 177 -20.43 9.42 -7.90
N THR A 178 -21.02 9.15 -6.75
CA THR A 178 -21.80 7.94 -6.49
C THR A 178 -23.26 8.18 -6.92
N TYR A 179 -23.94 7.16 -7.45
CA TYR A 179 -25.34 7.32 -7.87
C TYR A 179 -26.26 7.73 -6.71
N VAL A 180 -26.07 7.08 -5.56
CA VAL A 180 -26.63 7.48 -4.26
C VAL A 180 -25.48 7.87 -3.35
N GLU A 181 -25.64 8.91 -2.53
CA GLU A 181 -24.58 9.31 -1.60
C GLU A 181 -24.19 8.14 -0.71
N LYS A 182 -22.94 7.72 -0.83
CA LYS A 182 -22.37 6.56 -0.15
C LYS A 182 -20.88 6.79 0.08
N ALA A 183 -20.40 6.40 1.26
CA ALA A 183 -18.97 6.38 1.51
C ALA A 183 -18.28 5.32 0.64
N LEU A 184 -17.10 5.64 0.13
CA LEU A 184 -16.25 4.68 -0.57
C LEU A 184 -15.75 3.61 0.41
N THR A 185 -15.75 2.37 -0.03
CA THR A 185 -15.43 1.21 0.81
C THR A 185 -14.03 0.65 0.55
N SER A 186 -13.33 1.15 -0.46
CA SER A 186 -11.98 0.67 -0.80
C SER A 186 -10.95 1.11 0.22
N GLU A 187 -10.07 0.21 0.58
CA GLU A 187 -8.88 0.43 1.41
C GLU A 187 -7.79 1.24 0.68
N LEU A 188 -8.02 1.56 -0.60
CA LEU A 188 -7.15 2.36 -1.47
C LEU A 188 -7.78 3.70 -1.83
N SER A 189 -8.88 4.11 -1.18
CA SER A 189 -9.67 5.28 -1.57
C SER A 189 -8.86 6.58 -1.57
N GLY A 190 -7.89 6.73 -0.69
CA GLY A 190 -7.02 7.90 -0.62
C GLY A 190 -6.19 8.18 -1.88
N ASN A 191 -5.93 7.16 -2.71
CA ASN A 191 -5.22 7.37 -3.99
C ASN A 191 -6.03 8.20 -5.01
N LEU A 192 -7.33 8.33 -4.81
CA LEU A 192 -8.17 9.23 -5.61
C LEU A 192 -7.75 10.70 -5.47
N ILE A 193 -7.11 11.05 -4.36
CA ILE A 193 -6.57 12.39 -4.11
C ILE A 193 -5.39 12.66 -5.04
N ASP A 194 -4.45 11.70 -5.11
CA ASP A 194 -3.23 11.85 -5.89
C ASP A 194 -3.49 11.78 -7.40
N ILE A 195 -4.41 10.89 -7.80
CA ILE A 195 -4.72 10.68 -9.22
C ILE A 195 -5.57 11.80 -9.82
N CYS A 196 -6.25 12.60 -8.98
CA CYS A 196 -7.07 13.71 -9.44
C CYS A 196 -6.17 14.88 -9.88
N PRO A 197 -6.17 15.27 -11.17
CA PRO A 197 -5.28 16.32 -11.68
C PRO A 197 -5.65 17.73 -11.23
N VAL A 198 -6.75 17.87 -10.48
CA VAL A 198 -7.30 19.16 -10.02
C VAL A 198 -7.81 19.06 -8.59
N GLY A 199 -8.12 20.18 -7.95
CA GLY A 199 -8.61 20.23 -6.58
C GLY A 199 -10.08 19.80 -6.39
N ALA A 200 -10.59 18.90 -7.25
CA ALA A 200 -11.94 18.36 -7.10
C ALA A 200 -12.03 17.28 -6.01
N LEU A 201 -10.98 16.46 -5.86
CA LEU A 201 -10.83 15.46 -4.81
C LEU A 201 -9.55 15.77 -4.04
N THR A 202 -9.66 16.09 -2.77
CA THR A 202 -8.53 16.45 -1.91
C THR A 202 -8.64 15.75 -0.55
N SER A 203 -7.54 15.71 0.21
CA SER A 203 -7.53 15.11 1.54
C SER A 203 -8.38 15.94 2.50
N ARG A 204 -9.41 15.34 3.10
CA ARG A 204 -10.24 16.03 4.11
C ARG A 204 -9.45 16.34 5.39
N PRO A 205 -8.61 15.43 5.95
CA PRO A 205 -7.79 15.75 7.11
C PRO A 205 -6.74 16.85 6.89
N TYR A 206 -6.31 17.04 5.63
CA TYR A 206 -5.33 18.07 5.27
C TYR A 206 -5.96 19.38 4.78
N ALA A 207 -7.30 19.45 4.67
CA ALA A 207 -7.99 20.59 4.08
C ALA A 207 -7.63 21.91 4.78
N PHE A 208 -7.12 22.87 4.02
CA PHE A 208 -6.71 24.22 4.43
C PHE A 208 -5.57 24.29 5.46
N VAL A 209 -4.76 23.22 5.61
CA VAL A 209 -3.71 23.16 6.64
C VAL A 209 -2.44 23.86 6.21
N SER A 210 -1.96 23.64 4.98
CA SER A 210 -0.69 24.20 4.48
C SER A 210 -0.61 24.21 2.97
N ARG A 211 0.34 24.96 2.43
CA ARG A 211 0.68 24.96 1.01
C ARG A 211 1.86 24.03 0.71
N PRO A 212 1.97 23.45 -0.52
CA PRO A 212 3.01 22.47 -0.83
C PRO A 212 4.44 23.00 -0.65
N TRP A 213 4.66 24.27 -0.90
CA TRP A 213 5.99 24.92 -0.77
C TRP A 213 6.41 25.20 0.67
N GLU A 214 5.49 25.13 1.63
CA GLU A 214 5.78 25.26 3.07
C GLU A 214 6.27 23.94 3.68
N LEU A 215 6.16 22.84 2.95
CA LEU A 215 6.38 21.50 3.47
C LEU A 215 7.81 21.02 3.25
N ARG A 216 8.39 20.44 4.30
CA ARG A 216 9.60 19.64 4.20
C ARG A 216 9.20 18.22 3.80
N LYS A 217 9.80 17.69 2.74
CA LYS A 217 9.56 16.37 2.18
C LYS A 217 10.65 15.41 2.64
N THR A 218 10.25 14.26 3.17
CA THR A 218 11.18 13.21 3.61
C THR A 218 10.69 11.87 3.05
N ASP A 219 11.58 11.13 2.42
CA ASP A 219 11.29 9.79 1.92
C ASP A 219 11.22 8.80 3.08
N GLY A 220 10.31 7.83 2.96
CA GLY A 220 10.10 6.78 3.96
C GLY A 220 9.47 5.52 3.36
N ILE A 221 9.16 4.59 4.24
CA ILE A 221 8.49 3.33 3.93
C ILE A 221 7.30 3.18 4.87
N ASP A 222 6.15 2.78 4.34
CA ASP A 222 4.99 2.42 5.14
C ASP A 222 5.24 1.09 5.86
N VAL A 223 5.15 1.11 7.18
CA VAL A 223 5.36 -0.07 8.03
C VAL A 223 4.06 -0.68 8.54
N LEU A 224 2.91 -0.04 8.23
CA LEU A 224 1.59 -0.47 8.70
C LEU A 224 0.97 -1.58 7.84
N ASP A 225 1.59 -1.93 6.73
CA ASP A 225 1.39 -3.21 6.03
C ASP A 225 2.75 -3.84 5.71
N ALA A 226 2.77 -5.15 5.38
CA ALA A 226 4.00 -5.86 5.11
C ALA A 226 4.52 -5.68 3.67
N VAL A 227 3.84 -4.90 2.84
CA VAL A 227 4.28 -4.56 1.48
C VAL A 227 5.49 -3.63 1.53
N GLY A 228 5.55 -2.75 2.52
CA GLY A 228 6.58 -1.73 2.61
C GLY A 228 6.45 -0.68 1.51
N ALA A 229 5.23 -0.20 1.25
CA ALA A 229 4.97 0.80 0.23
C ALA A 229 5.87 2.02 0.42
N ASN A 230 6.48 2.48 -0.67
CA ASN A 230 7.35 3.66 -0.64
C ASN A 230 6.50 4.92 -0.50
N ILE A 231 6.84 5.76 0.47
CA ILE A 231 6.06 6.95 0.82
C ILE A 231 6.93 8.19 0.91
N ARG A 232 6.28 9.34 0.85
CA ARG A 232 6.83 10.65 1.16
C ARG A 232 6.07 11.23 2.34
N ILE A 233 6.79 11.60 3.36
CA ILE A 233 6.26 12.21 4.58
C ILE A 233 6.44 13.71 4.47
N ASP A 234 5.33 14.45 4.42
CA ASP A 234 5.33 15.91 4.33
C ASP A 234 5.09 16.51 5.73
N THR A 235 6.07 17.32 6.18
CA THR A 235 6.08 17.91 7.52
C THR A 235 6.16 19.43 7.46
N ARG A 236 5.56 20.09 8.46
CA ARG A 236 5.83 21.49 8.81
C ARG A 236 6.14 21.51 10.30
N SER A 237 7.43 21.76 10.62
CA SER A 237 8.01 21.54 11.96
C SER A 237 7.10 21.94 13.14
N PRO A 238 6.86 21.05 14.13
CA PRO A 238 7.40 19.69 14.26
C PRO A 238 6.42 18.60 13.80
N GLU A 239 5.39 18.93 13.02
CA GLU A 239 4.25 18.06 12.74
C GLU A 239 4.30 17.37 11.38
N VAL A 240 3.91 16.10 11.34
CA VAL A 240 3.53 15.40 10.09
C VAL A 240 2.14 15.88 9.69
N LEU A 241 2.02 16.41 8.47
CA LEU A 241 0.77 16.98 7.97
C LEU A 241 0.06 16.08 6.95
N ARG A 242 0.82 15.35 6.15
CA ARG A 242 0.29 14.35 5.21
C ARG A 242 1.33 13.32 4.82
N ILE A 243 0.86 12.17 4.34
CA ILE A 243 1.68 11.11 3.76
C ILE A 243 1.16 10.84 2.35
N LEU A 244 2.08 10.75 1.38
CA LEU A 244 1.80 10.51 -0.03
C LEU A 244 2.59 9.31 -0.53
N PRO A 245 2.11 8.55 -1.53
CA PRO A 245 2.88 7.49 -2.14
C PRO A 245 4.05 8.05 -2.95
N ARG A 246 5.10 7.25 -3.08
CA ARG A 246 6.24 7.48 -3.94
C ARG A 246 6.39 6.29 -4.88
N ILE A 247 6.72 6.54 -6.13
CA ILE A 247 6.80 5.51 -7.17
C ILE A 247 7.89 4.49 -6.85
N ASN A 248 7.51 3.22 -6.82
CA ASN A 248 8.41 2.07 -6.84
C ASN A 248 7.75 0.91 -7.58
N GLU A 249 8.19 0.66 -8.83
CA GLU A 249 7.63 -0.37 -9.72
C GLU A 249 7.69 -1.77 -9.12
N ALA A 250 8.75 -2.07 -8.37
CA ALA A 250 8.96 -3.38 -7.78
C ALA A 250 8.07 -3.65 -6.55
N VAL A 251 7.54 -2.61 -5.90
CA VAL A 251 6.81 -2.72 -4.63
C VAL A 251 5.36 -2.26 -4.77
N ASN A 252 5.13 -0.96 -4.73
CA ASN A 252 3.78 -0.38 -4.64
C ASN A 252 3.32 0.31 -5.92
N GLU A 253 4.11 0.27 -6.99
CA GLU A 253 3.89 1.13 -8.16
C GLU A 253 3.82 2.61 -7.72
N GLU A 254 2.62 3.17 -7.62
CA GLU A 254 2.37 4.53 -7.14
C GLU A 254 1.19 4.58 -6.14
N TRP A 255 0.82 3.43 -5.56
CA TRP A 255 -0.32 3.31 -4.67
C TRP A 255 0.11 3.15 -3.22
N MET A 256 -0.76 3.54 -2.29
CA MET A 256 -0.61 3.24 -0.87
C MET A 256 -1.97 2.95 -0.22
N ALA A 257 -1.95 2.21 0.89
CA ALA A 257 -3.13 1.93 1.68
C ALA A 257 -3.60 3.15 2.48
N ASP A 258 -4.92 3.27 2.66
CA ASP A 258 -5.52 4.35 3.45
C ASP A 258 -5.05 4.33 4.91
N ARG A 259 -4.78 3.14 5.46
CA ARG A 259 -4.21 2.98 6.79
C ARG A 259 -2.87 3.71 6.93
N GLY A 260 -1.92 3.47 6.05
CA GLY A 260 -0.63 4.15 6.04
C GLY A 260 -0.75 5.65 5.79
N ARG A 261 -1.68 6.05 4.90
CA ARG A 261 -1.90 7.45 4.53
C ARG A 261 -2.43 8.32 5.67
N PHE A 262 -3.33 7.81 6.51
CA PHE A 262 -4.10 8.62 7.46
C PHE A 262 -3.78 8.35 8.93
N SER A 263 -3.00 7.32 9.26
CA SER A 263 -2.68 6.98 10.67
C SER A 263 -1.70 7.94 11.36
N PHE A 264 -1.15 8.92 10.65
CA PHE A 264 -0.19 9.88 11.22
C PHE A 264 -0.79 10.78 12.31
N ASP A 265 -2.10 10.90 12.40
CA ASP A 265 -2.77 11.63 13.47
C ASP A 265 -2.53 11.00 14.86
N GLY A 266 -2.29 9.69 14.90
CA GLY A 266 -1.87 8.95 16.10
C GLY A 266 -0.55 9.47 16.68
N LEU A 267 0.35 10.03 15.86
CA LEU A 267 1.61 10.62 16.33
C LEU A 267 1.43 11.79 17.30
N LYS A 268 0.27 12.40 17.37
CA LYS A 268 -0.05 13.52 18.25
C LYS A 268 -0.76 13.10 19.55
N ARG A 269 -1.08 11.81 19.73
CA ARG A 269 -1.95 11.35 20.80
C ARG A 269 -1.27 10.28 21.64
N ARG A 270 -1.41 10.39 22.98
CA ARG A 270 -0.92 9.40 23.95
C ARG A 270 0.55 9.00 23.77
N ARG A 271 1.39 9.92 23.36
CA ARG A 271 2.83 9.67 23.18
C ARG A 271 3.51 9.47 24.53
N LEU A 272 4.33 8.42 24.62
CA LEU A 272 5.26 8.25 25.73
C LEU A 272 6.49 9.12 25.45
N ASP A 273 6.56 10.29 26.07
CA ASP A 273 7.59 11.31 25.89
C ASP A 273 8.69 11.25 26.97
N ARG A 274 8.50 10.42 27.99
CA ARG A 274 9.40 10.26 29.13
C ARG A 274 9.21 8.88 29.79
N PRO A 275 10.17 8.42 30.63
CA PRO A 275 9.99 7.22 31.44
C PRO A 275 8.91 7.40 32.51
N TRP A 276 8.25 6.30 32.82
CA TRP A 276 7.26 6.19 33.91
C TRP A 276 7.61 5.01 34.80
N LEU A 277 7.50 5.16 36.11
CA LEU A 277 7.68 4.10 37.07
C LEU A 277 6.39 3.88 37.90
N ARG A 278 6.08 2.64 38.20
CA ARG A 278 4.99 2.31 39.12
C ARG A 278 5.46 2.45 40.54
N LYS A 279 4.91 3.44 41.25
CA LYS A 279 5.13 3.66 42.70
C LYS A 279 3.77 3.62 43.40
N ASP A 280 3.64 2.78 44.43
CA ASP A 280 2.38 2.61 45.19
C ASP A 280 1.13 2.38 44.30
N GLY A 281 1.30 1.51 43.29
CA GLY A 281 0.24 1.15 42.34
C GLY A 281 -0.08 2.19 41.27
N ARG A 282 0.57 3.36 41.24
CA ARG A 282 0.34 4.45 40.28
C ARG A 282 1.57 4.67 39.40
N MET A 283 1.32 4.97 38.13
CA MET A 283 2.37 5.38 37.20
C MET A 283 2.77 6.82 37.48
N VAL A 284 4.07 7.07 37.77
CA VAL A 284 4.66 8.37 38.05
C VAL A 284 5.76 8.65 37.06
N ALA A 285 5.81 9.87 36.53
CA ALA A 285 6.89 10.32 35.66
C ALA A 285 8.25 10.20 36.37
N ALA A 286 9.25 9.70 35.64
CA ALA A 286 10.60 9.46 36.16
C ALA A 286 11.64 9.99 35.19
N SER A 287 12.86 10.16 35.68
CA SER A 287 14.05 10.38 34.82
C SER A 287 14.54 9.08 34.22
N TRP A 288 15.32 9.17 33.16
CA TRP A 288 16.00 8.02 32.56
C TRP A 288 16.93 7.32 33.56
N ALA A 289 17.63 8.08 34.42
CA ALA A 289 18.49 7.51 35.47
C ALA A 289 17.71 6.66 36.47
N GLU A 290 16.54 7.13 36.91
CA GLU A 290 15.66 6.36 37.81
C GLU A 290 15.12 5.08 37.11
N ALA A 291 14.73 5.20 35.84
CA ALA A 291 14.23 4.06 35.08
C ALA A 291 15.32 2.99 34.90
N PHE A 292 16.51 3.38 34.48
CA PHE A 292 17.65 2.45 34.35
C PHE A 292 18.08 1.84 35.68
N ALA A 293 18.08 2.62 36.76
CA ALA A 293 18.38 2.09 38.10
C ALA A 293 17.35 1.02 38.54
N ALA A 294 16.06 1.24 38.25
CA ALA A 294 15.02 0.26 38.58
C ALA A 294 15.18 -1.04 37.76
N ILE A 295 15.49 -0.95 36.47
CA ILE A 295 15.75 -2.10 35.59
C ILE A 295 16.99 -2.85 36.09
N ALA A 296 18.11 -2.14 36.33
CA ALA A 296 19.35 -2.76 36.79
C ALA A 296 19.19 -3.48 38.15
N ALA A 297 18.48 -2.85 39.09
CA ALA A 297 18.18 -3.46 40.39
C ALA A 297 17.34 -4.74 40.25
N LYS A 298 16.34 -4.74 39.34
CA LYS A 298 15.53 -5.94 39.10
C LYS A 298 16.37 -7.05 38.44
N PHE A 299 17.18 -6.72 37.43
CA PHE A 299 18.01 -7.69 36.75
C PHE A 299 19.07 -8.30 37.67
N ALA A 300 19.71 -7.51 38.54
CA ALA A 300 20.66 -8.00 39.52
C ALA A 300 20.08 -9.06 40.49
N GLN A 301 18.76 -9.06 40.66
CA GLN A 301 18.05 -9.99 41.56
C GLN A 301 17.36 -11.14 40.81
N THR A 302 17.37 -11.12 39.47
CA THR A 302 16.63 -12.08 38.65
C THR A 302 17.63 -12.96 37.88
N PRO A 303 17.58 -14.28 38.01
CA PRO A 303 18.40 -15.17 37.20
C PRO A 303 18.19 -14.93 35.70
N ALA A 304 19.24 -15.11 34.89
CA ALA A 304 19.16 -14.80 33.44
C ALA A 304 18.07 -15.62 32.74
N ASP A 305 17.87 -16.87 33.08
CA ASP A 305 16.84 -17.75 32.53
C ASP A 305 15.41 -17.39 32.98
N ARG A 306 15.26 -16.42 33.91
CA ARG A 306 13.99 -15.88 34.40
C ARG A 306 13.69 -14.47 33.86
N VAL A 307 14.51 -13.96 32.95
CA VAL A 307 14.24 -12.75 32.17
C VAL A 307 13.76 -13.16 30.78
N GLY A 308 12.89 -12.40 30.16
CA GLY A 308 12.46 -12.59 28.78
C GLY A 308 12.37 -11.30 28.02
N ALA A 309 12.46 -11.35 26.71
CA ALA A 309 12.26 -10.19 25.84
C ALA A 309 11.40 -10.53 24.62
N VAL A 310 10.49 -9.62 24.29
CA VAL A 310 9.59 -9.74 23.14
C VAL A 310 9.72 -8.51 22.27
N ALA A 311 9.97 -8.71 20.97
CA ALA A 311 9.95 -7.66 19.97
C ALA A 311 8.61 -7.65 19.24
N GLY A 312 7.96 -6.50 19.21
CA GLY A 312 6.69 -6.30 18.54
C GLY A 312 6.81 -6.10 17.04
N SER A 313 5.70 -6.21 16.37
CA SER A 313 5.60 -6.23 14.90
C SER A 313 5.97 -4.92 14.20
N LEU A 314 6.05 -3.81 14.93
CA LEU A 314 6.45 -2.48 14.45
C LEU A 314 7.82 -2.02 14.99
N ALA A 315 8.56 -2.91 15.67
CA ALA A 315 9.91 -2.60 16.12
C ALA A 315 10.87 -2.51 14.93
N ASP A 316 11.75 -1.50 14.95
CA ASP A 316 12.82 -1.35 13.96
C ASP A 316 13.96 -2.37 14.21
N ALA A 317 14.71 -2.68 13.15
CA ALA A 317 15.75 -3.69 13.20
C ALA A 317 16.89 -3.31 14.15
N GLU A 318 17.24 -2.03 14.23
CA GLU A 318 18.30 -1.51 15.10
C GLU A 318 17.95 -1.71 16.58
N SER A 319 16.71 -1.37 16.96
CA SER A 319 16.22 -1.55 18.33
C SER A 319 16.12 -3.03 18.71
N VAL A 320 15.66 -3.88 17.76
CA VAL A 320 15.60 -5.34 17.95
C VAL A 320 17.00 -5.93 18.14
N LEU A 321 17.98 -5.51 17.33
CA LEU A 321 19.37 -5.96 17.45
C LEU A 321 19.98 -5.53 18.79
N ALA A 322 19.80 -4.27 19.16
CA ALA A 322 20.31 -3.75 20.44
C ALA A 322 19.72 -4.51 21.64
N LEU A 323 18.43 -4.82 21.62
CA LEU A 323 17.80 -5.63 22.69
C LEU A 323 18.32 -7.06 22.68
N LYS A 324 18.51 -7.67 21.50
CA LYS A 324 19.11 -9.00 21.37
C LYS A 324 20.52 -9.05 21.98
N ASP A 325 21.37 -8.09 21.65
CA ASP A 325 22.74 -7.99 22.16
C ASP A 325 22.76 -7.78 23.69
N LEU A 326 21.86 -6.95 24.21
CA LEU A 326 21.70 -6.76 25.66
C LEU A 326 21.33 -8.08 26.35
N MET A 327 20.37 -8.84 25.80
CA MET A 327 19.95 -10.12 26.37
C MET A 327 21.07 -11.18 26.28
N ALA A 328 21.81 -11.21 25.18
CA ALA A 328 22.97 -12.08 25.02
C ALA A 328 24.09 -11.76 26.04
N ALA A 329 24.39 -10.47 26.23
CA ALA A 329 25.37 -10.04 27.26
C ALA A 329 24.92 -10.40 28.68
N TYR A 330 23.61 -10.46 28.92
CA TYR A 330 23.04 -10.91 30.19
C TYR A 330 23.01 -12.45 30.32
N GLY A 331 23.35 -13.19 29.27
CA GLY A 331 23.30 -14.67 29.25
C GLY A 331 21.89 -15.23 29.08
N ASN A 332 20.99 -14.49 28.40
CA ASN A 332 19.58 -14.84 28.26
C ASN A 332 19.26 -15.34 26.84
N ALA A 333 18.49 -16.44 26.76
CA ALA A 333 18.03 -17.05 25.50
C ALA A 333 16.49 -16.96 25.28
N ASN A 334 15.76 -16.30 26.20
CA ASN A 334 14.29 -16.20 26.14
C ASN A 334 13.89 -14.97 25.29
N LEU A 335 13.90 -15.13 23.98
CA LEU A 335 13.56 -14.11 23.01
C LEU A 335 12.39 -14.58 22.15
N ASP A 336 11.46 -13.69 21.79
CA ASP A 336 10.45 -14.01 20.79
C ASP A 336 9.97 -12.74 20.06
N CYS A 337 9.69 -12.84 18.76
CA CYS A 337 9.07 -11.79 17.95
C CYS A 337 7.70 -12.21 17.38
N ARG A 338 7.16 -13.35 17.82
CA ARG A 338 5.89 -13.90 17.36
C ARG A 338 4.78 -13.60 18.36
N GLU A 339 4.37 -12.33 18.43
CA GLU A 339 3.33 -11.86 19.37
C GLU A 339 2.00 -12.61 19.23
N ASP A 340 1.69 -13.08 18.02
CA ASP A 340 0.52 -13.87 17.67
C ASP A 340 0.66 -15.37 17.90
N GLY A 341 1.84 -15.83 18.31
CA GLY A 341 2.15 -17.26 18.49
C GLY A 341 2.30 -18.04 17.18
N ALA A 342 2.52 -17.36 16.05
CA ALA A 342 2.66 -18.03 14.75
C ALA A 342 3.79 -19.08 14.77
N ALA A 343 3.51 -20.26 14.22
CA ALA A 343 4.43 -21.40 14.18
C ALA A 343 5.49 -21.24 13.07
N ILE A 344 6.32 -20.19 13.18
CA ILE A 344 7.41 -19.90 12.24
C ILE A 344 8.71 -20.49 12.80
N ASP A 345 9.37 -21.30 11.97
CA ASP A 345 10.73 -21.75 12.20
C ASP A 345 11.71 -20.74 11.58
N GLY A 346 12.43 -20.02 12.43
CA GLY A 346 13.42 -19.03 12.01
C GLY A 346 14.67 -19.60 11.34
N ALA A 347 14.87 -20.93 11.37
CA ALA A 347 16.01 -21.57 10.73
C ALA A 347 15.92 -21.56 9.18
N ARG A 348 14.73 -21.36 8.65
CA ARG A 348 14.46 -21.38 7.20
C ARG A 348 13.82 -20.09 6.72
N PRO A 349 14.58 -19.18 6.09
CA PRO A 349 14.06 -17.91 5.58
C PRO A 349 12.92 -18.05 4.58
N ASP A 350 12.94 -19.08 3.75
CA ASP A 350 11.88 -19.35 2.79
C ASP A 350 10.51 -19.67 3.42
N PHE A 351 10.47 -20.02 4.71
CA PHE A 351 9.20 -20.23 5.43
C PHE A 351 8.51 -18.94 5.88
N TYR A 352 9.24 -17.83 5.95
CA TYR A 352 8.68 -16.57 6.45
C TYR A 352 8.85 -15.37 5.50
N ARG A 353 9.50 -15.54 4.35
CA ARG A 353 9.63 -14.49 3.34
C ARG A 353 8.48 -14.52 2.33
N PHE A 354 8.30 -13.41 1.63
CA PHE A 354 7.52 -13.35 0.41
C PHE A 354 8.45 -13.62 -0.78
N ASN A 355 8.63 -14.91 -1.11
CA ASN A 355 9.75 -15.38 -1.94
C ASN A 355 9.63 -15.05 -3.43
N THR A 356 8.38 -14.94 -3.97
CA THR A 356 8.18 -14.55 -5.39
C THR A 356 8.59 -13.13 -5.71
N THR A 357 8.87 -12.29 -4.72
CA THR A 357 8.82 -10.83 -4.78
C THR A 357 7.41 -10.30 -5.07
N ILE A 358 7.16 -9.02 -4.82
CA ILE A 358 5.84 -8.41 -5.07
C ILE A 358 5.60 -8.28 -6.58
N ALA A 359 6.62 -7.89 -7.36
CA ALA A 359 6.54 -7.82 -8.82
C ALA A 359 6.32 -9.19 -9.47
N GLY A 360 6.89 -10.26 -8.89
CA GLY A 360 6.73 -11.63 -9.38
C GLY A 360 5.29 -12.15 -9.39
N ILE A 361 4.37 -11.51 -8.66
CA ILE A 361 2.92 -11.82 -8.75
C ILE A 361 2.42 -11.72 -10.20
N GLU A 362 2.96 -10.78 -10.98
CA GLU A 362 2.53 -10.56 -12.36
C GLU A 362 2.97 -11.68 -13.31
N GLU A 363 3.93 -12.50 -12.91
CA GLU A 363 4.40 -13.66 -13.66
C GLU A 363 3.65 -14.95 -13.30
N ALA A 364 2.95 -14.98 -12.17
CA ALA A 364 2.23 -16.17 -11.72
C ALA A 364 1.06 -16.50 -12.65
N ASP A 365 0.78 -17.79 -12.82
CA ASP A 365 -0.31 -18.28 -13.67
C ASP A 365 -1.39 -19.09 -12.92
N ALA A 366 -1.20 -19.32 -11.63
CA ALA A 366 -2.23 -19.80 -10.69
C ALA A 366 -1.91 -19.31 -9.27
N LEU A 367 -2.93 -19.02 -8.47
CA LEU A 367 -2.79 -18.55 -7.08
C LEU A 367 -3.65 -19.36 -6.12
N LEU A 368 -3.07 -19.78 -5.01
CA LEU A 368 -3.77 -20.31 -3.84
C LEU A 368 -3.56 -19.39 -2.64
N ILE A 369 -4.63 -18.89 -2.03
CA ILE A 369 -4.61 -18.09 -0.80
C ILE A 369 -5.08 -18.98 0.35
N ILE A 370 -4.32 -19.03 1.45
CA ILE A 370 -4.66 -19.84 2.62
C ILE A 370 -4.68 -18.94 3.86
N GLY A 371 -5.86 -18.72 4.44
CA GLY A 371 -6.05 -18.00 5.70
C GLY A 371 -5.52 -16.57 5.71
N ALA A 372 -5.64 -15.88 4.58
CA ALA A 372 -5.32 -14.46 4.43
C ALA A 372 -6.48 -13.72 3.77
N ASP A 373 -6.64 -12.44 4.13
CA ASP A 373 -7.46 -11.47 3.40
C ASP A 373 -6.54 -10.37 2.84
N PRO A 374 -5.92 -10.57 1.66
CA PRO A 374 -4.99 -9.59 1.09
C PRO A 374 -5.62 -8.21 0.90
N ARG A 375 -6.94 -8.11 0.68
CA ARG A 375 -7.63 -6.83 0.57
C ARG A 375 -7.51 -6.00 1.85
N LYS A 376 -7.65 -6.64 3.02
CA LYS A 376 -7.61 -5.97 4.33
C LYS A 376 -6.21 -5.90 4.92
N GLU A 377 -5.41 -6.96 4.73
CA GLU A 377 -4.09 -7.08 5.32
C GLU A 377 -3.02 -6.32 4.53
N ALA A 378 -3.09 -6.37 3.19
CA ALA A 378 -2.13 -5.75 2.27
C ALA A 378 -2.82 -5.22 0.99
N PRO A 379 -3.59 -4.11 1.08
CA PRO A 379 -4.41 -3.63 -0.03
C PRO A 379 -3.65 -3.38 -1.33
N VAL A 380 -2.41 -2.89 -1.25
CA VAL A 380 -1.55 -2.65 -2.43
C VAL A 380 -1.15 -3.95 -3.10
N LEU A 381 -0.82 -5.00 -2.31
CA LEU A 381 -0.57 -6.35 -2.83
C LEU A 381 -1.82 -6.90 -3.53
N ASN A 382 -3.00 -6.71 -2.92
CA ASN A 382 -4.27 -7.14 -3.49
C ASN A 382 -4.57 -6.47 -4.82
N ALA A 383 -4.26 -5.18 -4.97
CA ALA A 383 -4.36 -4.46 -6.24
C ALA A 383 -3.46 -5.06 -7.32
N ARG A 384 -2.24 -5.49 -6.97
CA ARG A 384 -1.32 -6.15 -7.90
C ARG A 384 -1.81 -7.56 -8.29
N ILE A 385 -2.36 -8.33 -7.37
CA ILE A 385 -3.03 -9.61 -7.67
C ILE A 385 -4.22 -9.37 -8.61
N ARG A 386 -5.03 -8.34 -8.33
CA ARG A 386 -6.15 -7.95 -9.21
C ARG A 386 -5.67 -7.55 -10.62
N LYS A 387 -4.59 -6.79 -10.73
CA LYS A 387 -3.96 -6.42 -12.01
C LYS A 387 -3.61 -7.68 -12.82
N ARG A 388 -2.98 -8.67 -12.19
CA ARG A 388 -2.66 -9.95 -12.83
C ARG A 388 -3.93 -10.73 -13.21
N TRP A 389 -4.91 -10.78 -12.31
CA TRP A 389 -6.19 -11.45 -12.55
C TRP A 389 -6.95 -10.85 -13.75
N ALA A 390 -6.94 -9.53 -13.90
CA ALA A 390 -7.62 -8.82 -14.99
C ALA A 390 -7.05 -9.15 -16.38
N GLN A 391 -5.79 -9.60 -16.47
CA GLN A 391 -5.18 -10.08 -17.71
C GLN A 391 -5.74 -11.45 -18.17
N GLY A 392 -6.52 -12.12 -17.32
CA GLY A 392 -7.14 -13.42 -17.59
C GLY A 392 -6.22 -14.60 -17.41
N ARG A 393 -6.80 -15.83 -17.54
CA ARG A 393 -6.09 -17.11 -17.39
C ARG A 393 -5.30 -17.22 -16.08
N PHE A 394 -5.87 -16.70 -14.99
CA PHE A 394 -5.27 -16.72 -13.66
C PHE A 394 -6.28 -17.27 -12.65
N PRO A 395 -6.39 -18.61 -12.48
CA PRO A 395 -7.26 -19.19 -11.49
C PRO A 395 -6.78 -18.85 -10.08
N VAL A 396 -7.68 -18.34 -9.26
CA VAL A 396 -7.44 -18.05 -7.84
C VAL A 396 -8.30 -18.99 -7.00
N GLY A 397 -7.68 -19.72 -6.08
CA GLY A 397 -8.34 -20.54 -5.06
C GLY A 397 -8.13 -19.95 -3.68
N MET A 398 -9.12 -20.11 -2.79
CA MET A 398 -9.05 -19.59 -1.43
C MET A 398 -9.51 -20.63 -0.41
N ILE A 399 -8.67 -20.87 0.59
CA ILE A 399 -9.02 -21.62 1.82
C ILE A 399 -9.11 -20.62 2.95
N GLY A 400 -10.26 -20.53 3.59
CA GLY A 400 -10.54 -19.60 4.68
C GLY A 400 -12.02 -19.30 4.81
N PRO A 401 -12.43 -18.32 5.61
CA PRO A 401 -13.84 -17.96 5.78
C PRO A 401 -14.52 -17.67 4.44
N ALA A 402 -15.76 -18.14 4.29
CA ALA A 402 -16.56 -17.84 3.11
C ALA A 402 -16.95 -16.35 3.05
N GLY A 403 -17.17 -15.82 1.84
CA GLY A 403 -17.68 -14.47 1.64
C GLY A 403 -16.67 -13.34 1.74
N ILE A 404 -15.36 -13.64 1.79
CA ILE A 404 -14.31 -12.61 1.68
C ILE A 404 -14.38 -12.00 0.28
N ASP A 405 -14.54 -10.69 0.20
CA ASP A 405 -14.51 -9.91 -1.03
C ASP A 405 -13.09 -9.43 -1.35
N LEU A 406 -12.43 -10.13 -2.26
CA LEU A 406 -11.08 -9.80 -2.75
C LEU A 406 -11.09 -8.75 -3.86
N THR A 407 -12.25 -8.28 -4.31
CA THR A 407 -12.45 -7.40 -5.48
C THR A 407 -12.17 -8.07 -6.84
N TYR A 408 -11.91 -9.38 -6.85
CA TYR A 408 -11.79 -10.25 -8.02
C TYR A 408 -12.32 -11.66 -7.68
N SER A 409 -12.60 -12.46 -8.71
CA SER A 409 -13.16 -13.79 -8.50
C SER A 409 -12.12 -14.77 -7.97
N ALA A 410 -12.43 -15.40 -6.84
CA ALA A 410 -11.68 -16.53 -6.29
C ALA A 410 -12.63 -17.71 -6.04
N GLN A 411 -12.18 -18.92 -6.32
CA GLN A 411 -12.93 -20.14 -5.99
C GLN A 411 -12.72 -20.44 -4.51
N HIS A 412 -13.80 -20.42 -3.73
CA HIS A 412 -13.74 -20.89 -2.34
C HIS A 412 -13.58 -22.42 -2.32
N LEU A 413 -12.53 -22.91 -1.67
CA LEU A 413 -12.14 -24.33 -1.64
C LEU A 413 -12.55 -25.02 -0.33
N GLY A 414 -13.01 -24.26 0.66
CA GLY A 414 -13.43 -24.71 1.98
C GLY A 414 -12.77 -23.96 3.11
N GLU A 415 -13.15 -24.30 4.33
CA GLU A 415 -12.65 -23.69 5.56
C GLU A 415 -11.73 -24.65 6.30
N GLY A 416 -10.54 -24.18 6.68
CA GLY A 416 -9.62 -24.92 7.54
C GLY A 416 -8.82 -26.05 6.88
N PRO A 417 -8.11 -26.85 7.69
CA PRO A 417 -7.08 -27.81 7.24
C PRO A 417 -7.60 -28.95 6.35
N ALA A 418 -8.89 -29.31 6.46
CA ALA A 418 -9.48 -30.37 5.63
C ALA A 418 -9.43 -30.03 4.13
N ALA A 419 -9.65 -28.76 3.78
CA ALA A 419 -9.53 -28.30 2.39
C ALA A 419 -8.10 -28.40 1.87
N LEU A 420 -7.10 -28.07 2.71
CA LEU A 420 -5.69 -28.21 2.38
C LEU A 420 -5.31 -29.69 2.18
N SER A 421 -5.82 -30.60 3.03
CA SER A 421 -5.62 -32.04 2.90
C SER A 421 -6.24 -32.57 1.60
N ALA A 422 -7.41 -32.07 1.19
CA ALA A 422 -8.05 -32.46 -0.06
C ALA A 422 -7.23 -32.03 -1.29
N LEU A 423 -6.56 -30.88 -1.24
CA LEU A 423 -5.62 -30.45 -2.29
C LEU A 423 -4.39 -31.35 -2.34
N LEU A 424 -3.77 -31.67 -1.20
CA LEU A 424 -2.62 -32.57 -1.11
C LEU A 424 -2.92 -33.95 -1.66
N ASN A 425 -4.06 -34.52 -1.29
CA ASN A 425 -4.48 -35.86 -1.74
C ASN A 425 -5.00 -35.86 -3.19
N GLY A 426 -5.05 -34.70 -3.86
CA GLY A 426 -5.54 -34.57 -5.24
C GLY A 426 -7.04 -34.79 -5.42
N THR A 427 -7.81 -34.88 -4.34
CA THR A 427 -9.27 -35.10 -4.40
C THR A 427 -10.05 -33.83 -4.72
N HIS A 428 -9.46 -32.65 -4.49
CA HIS A 428 -10.08 -31.37 -4.88
C HIS A 428 -9.66 -30.97 -6.30
N PRO A 429 -10.59 -30.61 -7.21
CA PRO A 429 -10.28 -30.30 -8.62
C PRO A 429 -9.28 -29.16 -8.82
N PHE A 430 -9.17 -28.24 -7.88
CA PHE A 430 -8.20 -27.13 -7.96
C PHE A 430 -6.74 -27.61 -7.90
N ALA A 431 -6.46 -28.78 -7.32
CA ALA A 431 -5.12 -29.37 -7.31
C ALA A 431 -4.58 -29.59 -8.74
N ALA A 432 -5.45 -30.01 -9.68
CA ALA A 432 -5.08 -30.16 -11.07
C ALA A 432 -4.70 -28.83 -11.74
N LYS A 433 -5.38 -27.72 -11.36
CA LYS A 433 -5.03 -26.38 -11.88
C LYS A 433 -3.64 -25.93 -11.40
N LEU A 434 -3.32 -26.19 -10.11
CA LEU A 434 -2.00 -25.88 -9.56
C LEU A 434 -0.88 -26.69 -10.25
N LYS A 435 -1.12 -27.99 -10.46
CA LYS A 435 -0.13 -28.88 -11.12
C LYS A 435 0.08 -28.56 -12.60
N ALA A 436 -0.93 -28.03 -13.27
CA ALA A 436 -0.85 -27.65 -14.69
C ALA A 436 -0.17 -26.28 -14.91
N ALA A 437 -0.06 -25.47 -13.87
CA ALA A 437 0.53 -24.15 -13.92
C ALA A 437 2.06 -24.21 -14.08
N GLN A 438 2.62 -23.27 -14.83
CA GLN A 438 4.07 -23.15 -15.01
C GLN A 438 4.71 -22.41 -13.83
N LYS A 439 4.04 -21.37 -13.34
CA LYS A 439 4.45 -20.54 -12.22
C LYS A 439 3.34 -20.46 -11.16
N PRO A 440 2.97 -21.60 -10.54
CA PRO A 440 1.96 -21.59 -9.48
C PRO A 440 2.48 -20.88 -8.23
N MET A 441 1.59 -20.18 -7.54
CA MET A 441 1.91 -19.36 -6.37
C MET A 441 0.96 -19.69 -5.21
N LEU A 442 1.49 -19.64 -3.99
CA LEU A 442 0.73 -19.76 -2.75
C LEU A 442 1.01 -18.56 -1.85
N ILE A 443 -0.03 -17.98 -1.25
CA ILE A 443 0.07 -16.99 -0.19
C ILE A 443 -0.54 -17.58 1.07
N LEU A 444 0.29 -17.77 2.10
CA LEU A 444 -0.12 -18.24 3.42
C LEU A 444 -0.25 -17.05 4.37
N GLY A 445 -1.40 -16.86 4.99
CA GLY A 445 -1.61 -15.82 5.99
C GLY A 445 -1.11 -16.23 7.37
N ARG A 446 -0.63 -15.26 8.14
CA ARG A 446 -0.18 -15.52 9.52
C ARG A 446 -1.27 -16.11 10.40
N GLY A 447 -2.52 -15.69 10.23
CA GLY A 447 -3.65 -16.23 11.00
C GLY A 447 -3.83 -17.75 10.86
N ALA A 448 -3.45 -18.33 9.72
CA ALA A 448 -3.50 -19.77 9.52
C ALA A 448 -2.46 -20.55 10.34
N ILE A 449 -1.34 -19.91 10.66
CA ILE A 449 -0.22 -20.54 11.39
C ILE A 449 -0.09 -20.08 12.85
N ALA A 450 -0.91 -19.11 13.28
CA ALA A 450 -1.02 -18.69 14.68
C ALA A 450 -1.96 -19.58 15.52
N ARG A 451 -2.51 -20.62 14.91
CA ARG A 451 -3.41 -21.61 15.53
C ARG A 451 -2.60 -22.68 16.28
N ALA A 452 -3.25 -23.44 17.15
CA ALA A 452 -2.64 -24.58 17.84
C ALA A 452 -2.10 -25.66 16.87
N ASP A 453 -2.72 -25.82 15.70
CA ASP A 453 -2.29 -26.71 14.62
C ASP A 453 -1.43 -26.02 13.55
N GLY A 454 -0.97 -24.78 13.81
CA GLY A 454 -0.28 -23.92 12.85
C GLY A 454 0.99 -24.55 12.24
N ALA A 455 1.75 -25.27 13.02
CA ALA A 455 2.93 -26.00 12.53
C ALA A 455 2.56 -27.07 11.48
N ALA A 456 1.47 -27.80 11.70
CA ALA A 456 0.97 -28.79 10.74
C ALA A 456 0.41 -28.13 9.47
N VAL A 457 -0.24 -26.97 9.61
CA VAL A 457 -0.72 -26.16 8.46
C VAL A 457 0.47 -25.69 7.63
N LEU A 458 1.51 -25.12 8.25
CA LEU A 458 2.72 -24.66 7.56
C LEU A 458 3.41 -25.83 6.82
N ALA A 459 3.61 -26.97 7.49
CA ALA A 459 4.21 -28.15 6.88
C ALA A 459 3.39 -28.67 5.70
N SER A 460 2.05 -28.68 5.83
CA SER A 460 1.15 -29.12 4.76
C SER A 460 1.16 -28.16 3.57
N ALA A 461 1.17 -26.84 3.81
CA ALA A 461 1.26 -25.83 2.76
C ALA A 461 2.62 -25.91 2.02
N TRP A 462 3.72 -26.13 2.74
CA TRP A 462 5.04 -26.34 2.16
C TRP A 462 5.09 -27.61 1.30
N ARG A 463 4.56 -28.70 1.81
CA ARG A 463 4.46 -29.96 1.05
C ARG A 463 3.65 -29.78 -0.23
N LEU A 464 2.52 -29.08 -0.16
CA LEU A 464 1.71 -28.76 -1.35
C LEU A 464 2.53 -27.95 -2.36
N ALA A 465 3.29 -26.94 -1.91
CA ALA A 465 4.14 -26.14 -2.77
C ALA A 465 5.21 -26.98 -3.48
N ALA A 466 5.83 -27.95 -2.77
CA ALA A 466 6.80 -28.88 -3.36
C ALA A 466 6.15 -29.80 -4.40
N GLU A 467 4.98 -30.36 -4.11
CA GLU A 467 4.29 -31.32 -4.98
C GLU A 467 3.60 -30.68 -6.20
N THR A 468 3.37 -29.36 -6.18
CA THR A 468 2.71 -28.62 -7.27
C THR A 468 3.66 -27.76 -8.12
N GLY A 469 4.98 -27.88 -7.91
CA GLY A 469 5.97 -27.17 -8.72
C GLY A 469 6.12 -25.69 -8.39
N MET A 470 5.80 -25.28 -7.16
CA MET A 470 6.06 -23.91 -6.69
C MET A 470 7.52 -23.69 -6.27
N LEU A 471 8.25 -24.79 -5.98
CA LEU A 471 9.65 -24.74 -5.54
C LEU A 471 10.56 -25.21 -6.68
N LYS A 472 11.00 -24.28 -7.52
CA LYS A 472 11.92 -24.52 -8.65
C LYS A 472 13.11 -23.58 -8.55
N PRO A 473 14.25 -23.88 -9.21
CA PRO A 473 15.43 -23.01 -9.19
C PRO A 473 15.19 -21.59 -9.69
N ASP A 474 14.27 -21.44 -10.65
CA ASP A 474 13.89 -20.17 -11.30
C ASP A 474 12.53 -19.63 -10.83
N TRP A 475 11.85 -20.32 -9.91
CA TRP A 475 10.56 -19.90 -9.40
C TRP A 475 10.30 -20.40 -7.98
N HIS A 476 10.16 -19.46 -7.03
CA HIS A 476 9.82 -19.79 -5.65
C HIS A 476 8.43 -19.25 -5.31
N GLY A 477 7.40 -20.06 -5.55
CA GLY A 477 5.99 -19.68 -5.42
C GLY A 477 5.40 -19.75 -4.01
N PHE A 478 6.16 -20.12 -2.98
CA PHE A 478 5.70 -20.15 -1.59
C PHE A 478 5.92 -18.80 -0.92
N ASN A 479 4.87 -18.19 -0.35
CA ASN A 479 4.93 -16.87 0.27
C ASN A 479 4.19 -16.85 1.59
N LEU A 480 4.78 -16.23 2.61
CA LEU A 480 4.08 -15.87 3.85
C LEU A 480 3.69 -14.39 3.80
N LEU A 481 2.42 -14.08 4.06
CA LEU A 481 1.93 -12.71 4.20
C LEU A 481 1.98 -12.29 5.66
N HIS A 482 2.83 -11.33 5.96
CA HIS A 482 2.88 -10.67 7.25
C HIS A 482 1.92 -9.48 7.32
N GLN A 483 1.62 -8.99 8.53
CA GLN A 483 0.73 -7.85 8.74
C GLN A 483 1.47 -6.52 8.81
N PHE A 484 2.73 -6.52 9.29
CA PHE A 484 3.52 -5.32 9.54
C PHE A 484 4.97 -5.49 9.07
N GLY A 485 5.61 -4.38 8.72
CA GLY A 485 6.95 -4.38 8.12
C GLY A 485 8.08 -4.87 9.01
N GLY A 486 7.99 -4.69 10.34
CA GLY A 486 9.06 -5.06 11.27
C GLY A 486 9.18 -6.56 11.56
N GLN A 487 8.15 -7.36 11.26
CA GLN A 487 8.11 -8.78 11.63
C GLN A 487 9.21 -9.61 10.96
N VAL A 488 9.46 -9.37 9.67
CA VAL A 488 10.52 -10.10 8.93
C VAL A 488 11.89 -9.70 9.42
N GLY A 489 12.12 -8.41 9.71
CA GLY A 489 13.40 -7.93 10.25
C GLY A 489 13.80 -8.62 11.56
N ALA A 490 12.87 -8.79 12.48
CA ALA A 490 13.11 -9.48 13.74
C ALA A 490 13.43 -10.98 13.53
N LEU A 491 12.76 -11.63 12.57
CA LEU A 491 13.06 -13.03 12.20
C LEU A 491 14.44 -13.16 11.55
N GLU A 492 14.82 -12.25 10.65
CA GLU A 492 16.14 -12.21 10.01
C GLU A 492 17.27 -12.02 11.03
N LEU A 493 17.02 -11.22 12.06
CA LEU A 493 17.94 -11.04 13.18
C LEU A 493 17.98 -12.25 14.12
N GLY A 494 17.11 -13.25 13.92
CA GLY A 494 17.01 -14.41 14.80
C GLY A 494 16.55 -14.05 16.22
N PHE A 495 15.61 -13.09 16.36
CA PHE A 495 15.01 -12.74 17.64
C PHE A 495 13.95 -13.78 18.03
N LEU A 496 14.42 -15.00 18.26
CA LEU A 496 13.65 -16.22 18.57
C LEU A 496 14.30 -16.95 19.75
N PRO A 497 13.57 -17.87 20.42
CA PRO A 497 14.14 -18.65 21.51
C PRO A 497 15.43 -19.36 21.09
N GLY A 498 16.51 -19.10 21.82
CA GLY A 498 17.75 -19.84 21.68
C GLY A 498 17.64 -21.26 22.26
N GLN A 499 18.76 -22.01 22.28
CA GLN A 499 18.76 -23.35 22.83
C GLN A 499 18.33 -23.34 24.31
N GLY A 500 17.25 -24.04 24.64
CA GLY A 500 16.65 -24.04 25.97
C GLY A 500 15.88 -22.76 26.34
N GLY A 501 15.80 -21.80 25.44
CA GLY A 501 15.04 -20.55 25.62
C GLY A 501 13.53 -20.77 25.60
N LYS A 502 12.82 -19.84 26.20
CA LYS A 502 11.35 -19.82 26.30
C LYS A 502 10.76 -18.95 25.20
N ASP A 503 9.73 -19.45 24.54
CA ASP A 503 8.88 -18.67 23.64
C ASP A 503 7.90 -17.77 24.44
N LEU A 504 7.14 -16.94 23.72
CA LEU A 504 6.17 -16.05 24.33
C LEU A 504 5.14 -16.80 25.20
N ALA A 505 4.65 -17.95 24.75
CA ALA A 505 3.67 -18.74 25.52
C ALA A 505 4.22 -19.22 26.85
N ALA A 506 5.45 -19.73 26.86
CA ALA A 506 6.14 -20.15 28.09
C ALA A 506 6.48 -18.95 29.00
N MET A 507 6.87 -17.81 28.45
CA MET A 507 7.11 -16.58 29.24
C MET A 507 5.84 -16.12 29.92
N LEU A 508 4.70 -16.05 29.21
CA LEU A 508 3.41 -15.67 29.76
C LEU A 508 2.81 -16.71 30.71
N GLY A 509 3.22 -17.96 30.60
CA GLY A 509 2.87 -19.05 31.53
C GLY A 509 3.60 -19.00 32.88
N GLY A 510 4.27 -17.89 33.24
CA GLY A 510 5.03 -17.74 34.48
C GLY A 510 6.48 -18.21 34.36
N GLY A 511 6.96 -18.42 33.15
CA GLY A 511 8.33 -18.82 32.87
C GLY A 511 9.38 -17.76 33.18
N VAL A 512 8.99 -16.49 33.39
CA VAL A 512 9.89 -15.35 33.64
C VAL A 512 9.39 -14.46 34.78
N ASP A 513 10.32 -13.81 35.49
CA ASP A 513 10.06 -12.86 36.56
C ASP A 513 10.26 -11.39 36.11
N ALA A 514 10.92 -11.19 34.97
CA ALA A 514 11.04 -9.90 34.30
C ALA A 514 10.84 -10.10 32.79
N LEU A 515 10.06 -9.21 32.19
CA LEU A 515 9.68 -9.27 30.76
C LEU A 515 9.89 -7.90 30.11
N TRP A 516 10.76 -7.84 29.09
CA TRP A 516 10.97 -6.65 28.29
C TRP A 516 10.14 -6.72 27.02
N LEU A 517 9.30 -5.74 26.81
CA LEU A 517 8.39 -5.60 25.66
C LEU A 517 8.83 -4.41 24.80
N LEU A 518 9.50 -4.68 23.68
CA LEU A 518 9.92 -3.67 22.72
C LEU A 518 8.81 -3.47 21.66
N ASN A 519 8.00 -2.43 21.76
CA ASN A 519 6.81 -2.19 20.93
C ASN A 519 5.87 -3.42 20.85
N ALA A 520 5.92 -4.31 21.85
CA ALA A 520 5.17 -5.55 21.86
C ALA A 520 3.85 -5.35 22.63
N ASP A 521 2.78 -5.06 21.92
CA ASP A 521 1.44 -4.79 22.42
C ASP A 521 0.34 -5.58 21.67
N GLY A 522 0.73 -6.53 20.81
CA GLY A 522 -0.16 -7.35 20.00
C GLY A 522 -0.88 -8.47 20.76
N PHE A 523 -0.78 -8.54 22.08
CA PHE A 523 -1.47 -9.53 22.92
C PHE A 523 -2.07 -8.90 24.18
N ASP A 524 -3.02 -9.63 24.79
CA ASP A 524 -3.72 -9.12 26.00
C ASP A 524 -2.75 -9.00 27.19
N PRO A 525 -2.58 -7.78 27.78
CA PRO A 525 -1.75 -7.57 28.97
C PRO A 525 -2.17 -8.41 30.18
N ALA A 526 -3.43 -8.81 30.27
CA ALA A 526 -3.93 -9.67 31.36
C ALA A 526 -3.29 -11.08 31.37
N ARG A 527 -2.70 -11.51 30.26
CA ARG A 527 -1.95 -12.78 30.18
C ARG A 527 -0.60 -12.74 30.91
N ILE A 528 -0.07 -11.56 31.21
CA ILE A 528 1.17 -11.41 31.96
C ILE A 528 0.89 -11.63 33.45
N PRO A 529 1.55 -12.59 34.14
CA PRO A 529 1.34 -12.82 35.57
C PRO A 529 1.57 -11.56 36.41
N ALA A 530 0.72 -11.32 37.42
CA ALA A 530 0.77 -10.09 38.23
C ALA A 530 2.13 -9.89 38.94
N SER A 531 2.87 -10.97 39.22
CA SER A 531 4.19 -10.95 39.84
C SER A 531 5.32 -10.58 38.88
N THR A 532 5.10 -10.61 37.58
CA THR A 532 6.14 -10.33 36.58
C THR A 532 6.42 -8.83 36.51
N PHE A 533 7.68 -8.45 36.62
CA PHE A 533 8.15 -7.09 36.37
C PHE A 533 8.17 -6.81 34.88
N VAL A 534 7.41 -5.81 34.44
CA VAL A 534 7.27 -5.48 33.01
C VAL A 534 8.05 -4.21 32.69
N ILE A 535 8.87 -4.29 31.64
CA ILE A 535 9.52 -3.15 31.00
C ILE A 535 8.85 -2.97 29.65
N TYR A 536 7.98 -1.98 29.50
CA TYR A 536 7.38 -1.66 28.21
C TYR A 536 8.14 -0.49 27.58
N GLN A 537 8.78 -0.75 26.46
CA GLN A 537 9.46 0.24 25.64
C GLN A 537 8.67 0.41 24.34
N GLY A 538 7.88 1.45 24.29
CA GLY A 538 7.01 1.77 23.16
C GLY A 538 6.84 3.27 23.01
N HIS A 539 6.11 3.67 22.00
CA HIS A 539 5.90 5.08 21.66
C HIS A 539 4.51 5.61 22.02
N HIS A 540 3.58 4.74 22.42
CA HIS A 540 2.22 5.12 22.84
C HIS A 540 1.87 4.57 24.21
N GLY A 541 1.12 5.37 24.98
CA GLY A 541 0.52 4.95 26.24
C GLY A 541 -0.83 4.29 26.00
N ASP A 542 -0.85 2.97 26.09
CA ASP A 542 -2.03 2.11 25.92
C ASP A 542 -2.22 1.14 27.09
N ALA A 543 -3.02 0.10 26.90
CA ALA A 543 -3.26 -0.92 27.92
C ALA A 543 -1.98 -1.67 28.32
N MET A 544 -1.06 -1.93 27.40
CA MET A 544 0.23 -2.57 27.68
C MET A 544 1.14 -1.64 28.48
N ALA A 545 1.22 -0.36 28.11
CA ALA A 545 2.01 0.63 28.84
C ALA A 545 1.45 0.88 30.27
N ALA A 546 0.16 0.65 30.48
CA ALA A 546 -0.49 0.77 31.79
C ALA A 546 -0.33 -0.46 32.68
N ARG A 547 0.15 -1.59 32.15
CA ARG A 547 0.37 -2.86 32.85
C ARG A 547 1.54 -2.72 33.79
#